data_3854a60c1e18e0ca1ccde3ef737ca933
#
_entry.id   3854a60c1e18e0ca1ccde3ef737ca933
#
_cell.length_a   1.000
_cell.length_b   1.000
_cell.length_c   1.000
_cell.angle_alpha   90.00
_cell.angle_beta   90.00
_cell.angle_gamma   90.00
#
_symmetry.space_group_name_H-M   'P 1'
#
loop_
_entity.id
_entity.type
_entity.pdbx_description
1 polymer ?
#
loop_
_entity_poly.entity_id
_entity_poly.type
_entity_poly.pdbx_seq_one_letter_code
_entity_poly.pdbx_strand_id
1 'polypeptide(L)'
;DSNFSEMNSDCNVYKWLHNGQSPEYPRGRPSLVEPTGTSTEIATAVNYYISNPGKTLDLGCGSGVVGLALAMSKKIDGILFASDLSEDAVNFLRINADKYKIEVDARAGSVFDPWAGEKFDYIIDDISGVAERIAEISPWFKETACESGEDGTKLVIEAIEKSPTHLNIDGKFFFPILSLSNSERILSKANNIYKNVERISTKQWPMPKEMASFKDELLTLRENKIIDFEEKYG
;
A
#
# COMPACT_ATOMS: atom_id res chain seq x y z
N ASP A 1 -2.11 -14.00 -10.71
CA ASP A 1 -0.75 -13.74 -11.18
C ASP A 1 -0.70 -12.36 -11.80
N SER A 2 -0.17 -11.42 -11.05
CA SER A 2 0.04 -10.06 -11.51
C SER A 2 1.49 -9.94 -11.97
N ASN A 3 1.69 -9.60 -13.20
CA ASN A 3 3.00 -9.44 -13.77
C ASN A 3 3.21 -8.01 -14.27
N PHE A 4 4.35 -7.46 -13.98
CA PHE A 4 4.88 -6.30 -14.66
C PHE A 4 5.33 -6.74 -16.01
N SER A 5 4.77 -6.28 -17.08
CA SER A 5 5.19 -6.86 -18.32
C SER A 5 5.44 -5.97 -19.49
N GLU A 6 5.18 -4.69 -19.50
CA GLU A 6 5.52 -3.96 -20.72
C GLU A 6 5.96 -2.53 -20.46
N MET A 7 7.17 -2.25 -20.91
CA MET A 7 7.71 -0.91 -21.06
C MET A 7 7.17 -0.31 -22.36
N ASN A 8 6.46 0.80 -22.26
CA ASN A 8 6.16 1.58 -23.43
C ASN A 8 7.40 2.44 -23.75
N SER A 9 8.06 2.16 -24.88
CA SER A 9 9.35 2.74 -25.25
C SER A 9 9.34 4.26 -25.45
N ASP A 10 8.18 4.88 -25.57
CA ASP A 10 8.08 6.29 -25.95
C ASP A 10 7.87 7.27 -24.77
N CYS A 11 7.60 6.79 -23.55
CA CYS A 11 7.24 7.68 -22.44
C CYS A 11 7.71 7.31 -21.04
N ASN A 12 8.66 6.43 -20.86
CA ASN A 12 9.10 5.98 -19.51
C ASN A 12 7.96 5.56 -18.60
N VAL A 13 6.92 4.94 -19.15
CA VAL A 13 5.73 4.49 -18.44
C VAL A 13 5.63 2.98 -18.54
N TYR A 14 5.36 2.33 -17.42
CA TYR A 14 5.10 0.90 -17.35
C TYR A 14 3.62 0.63 -17.23
N LYS A 15 3.17 -0.45 -17.84
CA LYS A 15 1.84 -0.99 -17.61
C LYS A 15 1.91 -2.06 -16.52
N TRP A 16 1.12 -1.87 -15.50
CA TRP A 16 0.94 -2.85 -14.45
C TRP A 16 -0.32 -3.65 -14.73
N LEU A 17 -0.17 -4.98 -14.86
CA LEU A 17 -1.27 -5.87 -15.18
C LEU A 17 -1.81 -6.54 -13.91
N HIS A 18 -3.12 -6.39 -13.71
CA HIS A 18 -3.85 -7.04 -12.64
C HIS A 18 -5.23 -7.45 -13.15
N ASN A 19 -5.54 -8.74 -13.12
CA ASN A 19 -6.82 -9.29 -13.61
C ASN A 19 -7.19 -8.80 -15.04
N GLY A 20 -6.22 -8.69 -15.92
CA GLY A 20 -6.43 -8.16 -17.26
C GLY A 20 -6.56 -6.64 -17.35
N GLN A 21 -6.47 -5.93 -16.23
CA GLN A 21 -6.44 -4.47 -16.19
C GLN A 21 -4.99 -3.98 -16.24
N SER A 22 -4.77 -2.83 -16.85
CA SER A 22 -3.41 -2.33 -17.06
C SER A 22 -3.29 -0.81 -16.83
N PRO A 23 -3.46 -0.33 -15.59
CA PRO A 23 -3.12 1.05 -15.28
C PRO A 23 -1.63 1.31 -15.49
N GLU A 24 -1.30 2.53 -15.88
CA GLU A 24 0.07 2.94 -16.10
C GLU A 24 0.66 3.63 -14.86
N TYR A 25 1.96 3.52 -14.70
CA TYR A 25 2.69 4.23 -13.64
C TYR A 25 4.04 4.71 -14.18
N PRO A 26 4.55 5.86 -13.68
CA PRO A 26 5.87 6.33 -14.07
C PRO A 26 6.97 5.52 -13.39
N ARG A 27 8.13 5.47 -14.03
CA ARG A 27 9.32 4.85 -13.47
C ARG A 27 10.45 5.86 -13.38
N GLY A 28 11.28 5.73 -12.34
CA GLY A 28 12.44 6.58 -12.13
C GLY A 28 12.12 8.00 -11.67
N ARG A 29 10.94 8.25 -11.10
CA ARG A 29 10.59 9.52 -10.46
C ARG A 29 10.73 9.40 -8.94
N PRO A 30 11.68 10.10 -8.31
CA PRO A 30 11.93 9.96 -6.87
C PRO A 30 10.74 10.31 -5.96
N SER A 31 9.86 11.21 -6.43
CA SER A 31 8.65 11.63 -5.70
C SER A 31 7.47 10.65 -5.80
N LEU A 32 7.60 9.61 -6.61
CA LEU A 32 6.56 8.62 -6.85
C LEU A 32 7.06 7.23 -6.47
N VAL A 33 6.35 6.61 -5.55
CA VAL A 33 6.62 5.21 -5.19
C VAL A 33 6.10 4.32 -6.31
N GLU A 34 6.98 3.51 -6.89
CA GLU A 34 6.59 2.52 -7.89
C GLU A 34 5.70 1.44 -7.25
N PRO A 35 4.75 0.85 -8.00
CA PRO A 35 3.99 -0.28 -7.53
C PRO A 35 4.90 -1.42 -7.08
N THR A 36 4.64 -1.93 -5.89
CA THR A 36 5.42 -3.00 -5.28
C THR A 36 4.69 -4.32 -5.37
N GLY A 37 5.36 -5.41 -5.00
CA GLY A 37 4.73 -6.70 -4.79
C GLY A 37 3.60 -6.61 -3.74
N THR A 38 3.77 -5.75 -2.73
CA THR A 38 2.74 -5.50 -1.72
C THR A 38 1.49 -4.85 -2.33
N SER A 39 1.65 -3.80 -3.14
CA SER A 39 0.52 -3.17 -3.83
C SER A 39 -0.24 -4.15 -4.72
N THR A 40 0.49 -5.00 -5.43
CA THR A 40 -0.08 -6.05 -6.27
C THR A 40 -0.90 -7.04 -5.45
N GLU A 41 -0.37 -7.50 -4.34
CA GLU A 41 -1.05 -8.45 -3.46
C GLU A 41 -2.30 -7.84 -2.82
N ILE A 42 -2.22 -6.59 -2.38
CA ILE A 42 -3.37 -5.84 -1.85
C ILE A 42 -4.47 -5.75 -2.92
N ALA A 43 -4.14 -5.31 -4.11
CA ALA A 43 -5.10 -5.16 -5.19
C ALA A 43 -5.78 -6.50 -5.53
N THR A 44 -5.01 -7.58 -5.61
CA THR A 44 -5.53 -8.93 -5.88
C THR A 44 -6.47 -9.41 -4.78
N ALA A 45 -6.03 -9.31 -3.53
CA ALA A 45 -6.79 -9.78 -2.38
C ALA A 45 -8.10 -8.98 -2.21
N VAL A 46 -8.03 -7.65 -2.30
CA VAL A 46 -9.19 -6.78 -2.16
C VAL A 46 -10.16 -6.97 -3.31
N ASN A 47 -9.68 -7.08 -4.53
CA ASN A 47 -10.54 -7.33 -5.70
C ASN A 47 -11.32 -8.65 -5.56
N TYR A 48 -10.68 -9.69 -5.05
CA TYR A 48 -11.33 -10.96 -4.77
C TYR A 48 -12.34 -10.87 -3.62
N TYR A 49 -12.00 -10.13 -2.56
CA TYR A 49 -12.81 -10.03 -1.35
C TYR A 49 -14.07 -9.20 -1.54
N ILE A 50 -14.01 -8.09 -2.29
CA ILE A 50 -15.15 -7.21 -2.54
C ILE A 50 -16.13 -7.88 -3.49
N SER A 51 -17.32 -8.19 -3.00
CA SER A 51 -18.41 -8.74 -3.81
C SER A 51 -19.37 -7.67 -4.33
N ASN A 52 -19.56 -6.60 -3.57
CA ASN A 52 -20.45 -5.49 -3.96
C ASN A 52 -19.64 -4.20 -4.08
N PRO A 53 -19.80 -3.46 -5.20
CA PRO A 53 -19.17 -2.15 -5.32
C PRO A 53 -19.56 -1.20 -4.18
N GLY A 54 -18.67 -0.33 -3.76
CA GLY A 54 -18.91 0.64 -2.72
C GLY A 54 -18.08 1.89 -2.88
N LYS A 55 -18.42 2.92 -2.07
CA LYS A 55 -17.64 4.14 -1.97
C LYS A 55 -16.26 3.81 -1.39
N THR A 56 -15.21 4.05 -2.15
CA THR A 56 -13.88 3.52 -1.88
C THR A 56 -12.82 4.62 -1.82
N LEU A 57 -11.96 4.53 -0.81
CA LEU A 57 -10.77 5.36 -0.66
C LEU A 57 -9.50 4.52 -0.84
N ASP A 58 -8.64 4.94 -1.76
CA ASP A 58 -7.26 4.47 -1.89
C ASP A 58 -6.35 5.39 -1.06
N LEU A 59 -6.01 4.95 0.13
CA LEU A 59 -5.23 5.70 1.10
C LEU A 59 -3.74 5.42 0.93
N GLY A 60 -2.94 6.44 0.66
CA GLY A 60 -1.55 6.26 0.28
C GLY A 60 -1.43 5.72 -1.15
N CYS A 61 -2.11 6.36 -2.06
CA CYS A 61 -2.38 5.82 -3.40
C CYS A 61 -1.14 5.68 -4.31
N GLY A 62 -0.04 6.38 -4.00
CA GLY A 62 1.11 6.43 -4.90
C GLY A 62 0.67 6.89 -6.30
N SER A 63 1.06 6.15 -7.33
CA SER A 63 0.61 6.41 -8.70
C SER A 63 -0.84 5.99 -8.98
N GLY A 64 -1.54 5.43 -7.99
CA GLY A 64 -2.96 5.12 -8.06
C GLY A 64 -3.30 3.75 -8.66
N VAL A 65 -2.31 2.87 -8.87
CA VAL A 65 -2.53 1.60 -9.56
C VAL A 65 -3.52 0.68 -8.85
N VAL A 66 -3.53 0.66 -7.51
CA VAL A 66 -4.47 -0.17 -6.74
C VAL A 66 -5.90 0.31 -6.94
N GLY A 67 -6.16 1.59 -6.67
CA GLY A 67 -7.49 2.18 -6.83
C GLY A 67 -7.99 2.15 -8.27
N LEU A 68 -7.12 2.44 -9.23
CA LEU A 68 -7.46 2.37 -10.65
C LEU A 68 -7.79 0.94 -11.11
N ALA A 69 -7.02 -0.05 -10.66
CA ALA A 69 -7.30 -1.46 -10.98
C ALA A 69 -8.67 -1.89 -10.44
N LEU A 70 -9.02 -1.48 -9.22
CA LEU A 70 -10.32 -1.75 -8.63
C LEU A 70 -11.45 -1.05 -9.37
N ALA A 71 -11.26 0.20 -9.78
CA ALA A 71 -12.23 0.95 -10.58
C ALA A 71 -12.45 0.30 -11.95
N MET A 72 -11.38 -0.10 -12.62
CA MET A 72 -11.44 -0.81 -13.91
C MET A 72 -12.11 -2.17 -13.79
N SER A 73 -11.99 -2.83 -12.65
CA SER A 73 -12.68 -4.09 -12.33
C SER A 73 -14.11 -3.87 -11.81
N LYS A 74 -14.62 -2.65 -11.85
CA LYS A 74 -15.98 -2.28 -11.40
C LYS A 74 -16.28 -2.64 -9.94
N LYS A 75 -15.27 -2.54 -9.08
CA LYS A 75 -15.38 -2.76 -7.62
C LYS A 75 -15.68 -1.48 -6.85
N ILE A 76 -15.64 -0.34 -7.53
CA ILE A 76 -15.89 0.98 -6.95
C ILE A 76 -17.22 1.51 -7.46
N ASP A 77 -18.02 2.06 -6.55
CA ASP A 77 -19.26 2.74 -6.87
C ASP A 77 -19.01 4.23 -7.09
N GLY A 78 -19.19 4.67 -8.33
CA GLY A 78 -18.99 6.06 -8.71
C GLY A 78 -17.54 6.51 -8.72
N ILE A 79 -17.24 7.54 -7.94
CA ILE A 79 -15.93 8.20 -7.89
C ILE A 79 -14.92 7.37 -7.10
N LEU A 80 -13.70 7.25 -7.63
CA LEU A 80 -12.55 6.78 -6.85
C LEU A 80 -12.02 7.95 -6.00
N PHE A 81 -12.04 7.79 -4.69
CA PHE A 81 -11.37 8.70 -3.75
C PHE A 81 -9.96 8.20 -3.50
N ALA A 82 -8.98 9.08 -3.56
CA ALA A 82 -7.59 8.72 -3.38
C ALA A 82 -6.79 9.85 -2.74
N SER A 83 -5.82 9.51 -1.93
CA SER A 83 -4.91 10.50 -1.34
C SER A 83 -3.50 9.98 -1.19
N ASP A 84 -2.55 10.89 -1.20
CA ASP A 84 -1.15 10.64 -0.93
C ASP A 84 -0.51 11.91 -0.36
N LEU A 85 0.59 11.74 0.35
CA LEU A 85 1.37 12.87 0.85
C LEU A 85 2.03 13.64 -0.31
N SER A 86 2.37 12.95 -1.40
CA SER A 86 3.02 13.50 -2.58
C SER A 86 2.00 14.11 -3.56
N GLU A 87 2.11 15.41 -3.81
CA GLU A 87 1.32 16.07 -4.86
C GLU A 87 1.60 15.52 -6.25
N ASP A 88 2.83 15.12 -6.53
CA ASP A 88 3.19 14.48 -7.81
C ASP A 88 2.45 13.17 -8.01
N ALA A 89 2.33 12.34 -6.96
CA ALA A 89 1.56 11.11 -6.99
C ALA A 89 0.09 11.39 -7.32
N VAL A 90 -0.50 12.34 -6.64
CA VAL A 90 -1.91 12.75 -6.84
C VAL A 90 -2.14 13.27 -8.26
N ASN A 91 -1.25 14.11 -8.76
CA ASN A 91 -1.34 14.63 -10.13
C ASN A 91 -1.21 13.54 -11.18
N PHE A 92 -0.30 12.59 -10.96
CA PHE A 92 -0.13 11.45 -11.86
C PHE A 92 -1.38 10.56 -11.87
N LEU A 93 -1.95 10.30 -10.71
CA LEU A 93 -3.21 9.57 -10.61
C LEU A 93 -4.32 10.25 -11.42
N ARG A 94 -4.46 11.57 -11.31
CA ARG A 94 -5.48 12.32 -12.08
C ARG A 94 -5.29 12.16 -13.58
N ILE A 95 -4.06 12.27 -14.06
CA ILE A 95 -3.74 12.09 -15.48
C ILE A 95 -4.10 10.67 -15.94
N ASN A 96 -3.72 9.68 -15.14
CA ASN A 96 -3.95 8.28 -15.46
C ASN A 96 -5.46 7.93 -15.41
N ALA A 97 -6.17 8.46 -14.43
CA ALA A 97 -7.62 8.30 -14.32
C ALA A 97 -8.36 8.90 -15.53
N ASP A 98 -7.97 10.09 -15.96
CA ASP A 98 -8.53 10.74 -17.13
C ASP A 98 -8.33 9.90 -18.40
N LYS A 99 -7.15 9.36 -18.57
CA LYS A 99 -6.82 8.45 -19.68
C LYS A 99 -7.74 7.24 -19.75
N TYR A 100 -8.07 6.65 -18.61
CA TYR A 100 -8.97 5.49 -18.52
C TYR A 100 -10.42 5.85 -18.28
N LYS A 101 -10.77 7.14 -18.34
CA LYS A 101 -12.13 7.65 -18.12
C LYS A 101 -12.72 7.25 -16.77
N ILE A 102 -11.89 7.27 -15.75
CA ILE A 102 -12.27 7.01 -14.36
C ILE A 102 -12.40 8.36 -13.65
N GLU A 103 -13.57 8.63 -13.10
CA GLU A 103 -13.79 9.81 -12.27
C GLU A 103 -13.09 9.62 -10.92
N VAL A 104 -12.29 10.61 -10.52
CA VAL A 104 -11.48 10.55 -9.31
C VAL A 104 -11.55 11.86 -8.53
N ASP A 105 -11.64 11.76 -7.21
CA ASP A 105 -11.37 12.84 -6.26
C ASP A 105 -10.07 12.53 -5.55
N ALA A 106 -8.97 13.10 -6.02
CA ALA A 106 -7.63 12.86 -5.51
C ALA A 106 -7.11 14.07 -4.77
N ARG A 107 -6.60 13.87 -3.56
CA ARG A 107 -6.17 14.92 -2.64
C ARG A 107 -4.79 14.64 -2.07
N ALA A 108 -3.94 15.69 -2.00
CA ALA A 108 -2.67 15.60 -1.30
C ALA A 108 -2.87 15.88 0.19
N GLY A 109 -2.18 15.13 1.04
CA GLY A 109 -2.20 15.30 2.49
C GLY A 109 -1.83 14.04 3.23
N SER A 110 -1.64 14.19 4.54
CA SER A 110 -1.21 13.10 5.42
C SER A 110 -2.38 12.26 5.89
N VAL A 111 -2.30 10.97 5.67
CA VAL A 111 -3.24 9.94 6.15
C VAL A 111 -4.70 10.38 5.90
N PHE A 112 -5.49 10.64 6.94
CA PHE A 112 -6.90 11.04 6.82
C PHE A 112 -7.14 12.56 6.86
N ASP A 113 -6.10 13.38 6.95
CA ASP A 113 -6.28 14.84 6.99
C ASP A 113 -7.12 15.38 5.83
N PRO A 114 -6.94 14.92 4.58
CA PRO A 114 -7.77 15.36 3.47
C PRO A 114 -9.25 14.95 3.57
N TRP A 115 -9.58 13.99 4.42
CA TRP A 115 -10.88 13.32 4.46
C TRP A 115 -11.71 13.64 5.70
N ALA A 116 -11.50 14.79 6.33
CA ALA A 116 -12.28 15.22 7.49
C ALA A 116 -13.79 15.18 7.18
N GLY A 117 -14.55 14.46 8.01
CA GLY A 117 -16.00 14.33 7.83
C GLY A 117 -16.45 13.34 6.75
N GLU A 118 -15.53 12.79 5.97
CA GLU A 118 -15.85 11.80 4.93
C GLU A 118 -15.87 10.38 5.48
N LYS A 119 -16.80 9.57 4.97
CA LYS A 119 -16.93 8.15 5.30
C LYS A 119 -17.02 7.32 4.04
N PHE A 120 -16.48 6.10 4.11
CA PHE A 120 -16.34 5.19 3.00
C PHE A 120 -16.87 3.79 3.36
N ASP A 121 -17.25 3.03 2.34
CA ASP A 121 -17.58 1.62 2.48
C ASP A 121 -16.31 0.76 2.53
N TYR A 122 -15.30 1.16 1.76
CA TYR A 122 -14.01 0.49 1.69
C TYR A 122 -12.89 1.52 1.79
N ILE A 123 -11.94 1.25 2.67
CA ILE A 123 -10.68 1.98 2.71
C ILE A 123 -9.57 0.98 2.47
N ILE A 124 -8.77 1.19 1.42
CA ILE A 124 -7.61 0.38 1.13
C ILE A 124 -6.37 1.17 1.50
N ASP A 125 -5.69 0.75 2.55
CA ASP A 125 -4.46 1.37 3.01
C ASP A 125 -3.25 0.67 2.38
N ASP A 126 -2.54 1.36 1.52
CA ASP A 126 -1.24 0.94 0.99
C ASP A 126 -0.08 1.70 1.66
N ILE A 127 -0.36 2.43 2.73
CA ILE A 127 0.65 3.06 3.57
C ILE A 127 1.28 1.97 4.44
N SER A 128 2.31 1.35 3.93
CA SER A 128 3.10 0.37 4.66
C SER A 128 4.48 0.94 4.97
N GLY A 129 5.13 0.35 5.95
CA GLY A 129 6.48 0.74 6.31
C GLY A 129 7.29 -0.44 6.78
N VAL A 130 8.58 -0.26 6.75
CA VAL A 130 9.55 -1.16 7.36
C VAL A 130 10.24 -0.44 8.50
N ALA A 131 10.85 -1.21 9.42
CA ALA A 131 11.67 -0.62 10.48
C ALA A 131 12.72 0.33 9.90
N GLU A 132 12.99 1.44 10.57
CA GLU A 132 13.89 2.51 10.12
C GLU A 132 15.24 1.96 9.62
N ARG A 133 15.84 1.05 10.39
CA ARG A 133 17.13 0.46 10.01
C ARG A 133 17.01 -0.41 8.76
N ILE A 134 15.90 -1.09 8.56
CA ILE A 134 15.64 -1.85 7.34
C ILE A 134 15.57 -0.91 6.12
N ALA A 135 14.90 0.22 6.25
CA ALA A 135 14.85 1.22 5.20
C ALA A 135 16.25 1.71 4.80
N GLU A 136 17.13 1.95 5.79
CA GLU A 136 18.50 2.42 5.56
C GLU A 136 19.36 1.41 4.81
N ILE A 137 19.25 0.13 5.11
CA ILE A 137 20.11 -0.93 4.54
C ILE A 137 19.52 -1.63 3.32
N SER A 138 18.24 -1.39 3.02
CA SER A 138 17.56 -2.03 1.90
C SER A 138 17.72 -1.24 0.60
N PRO A 139 17.64 -1.90 -0.55
CA PRO A 139 17.64 -1.20 -1.84
C PRO A 139 16.33 -0.48 -2.16
N TRP A 140 15.26 -0.71 -1.36
CA TRP A 140 13.92 -0.22 -1.66
C TRP A 140 13.72 1.27 -1.41
N PHE A 141 14.50 1.87 -0.50
CA PHE A 141 14.32 3.25 -0.05
C PHE A 141 15.52 4.16 -0.34
N LYS A 142 16.33 3.82 -1.36
CA LYS A 142 17.58 4.56 -1.66
C LYS A 142 17.40 6.04 -1.92
N GLU A 143 16.26 6.44 -2.46
CA GLU A 143 15.96 7.82 -2.84
C GLU A 143 14.66 8.34 -2.22
N THR A 144 14.04 7.56 -1.33
CA THR A 144 12.75 7.90 -0.74
C THR A 144 12.84 7.85 0.79
N ALA A 145 12.39 8.89 1.47
CA ALA A 145 12.31 8.86 2.92
C ALA A 145 11.29 7.84 3.39
N CYS A 146 11.67 7.02 4.37
CA CYS A 146 10.76 6.11 5.05
C CYS A 146 10.46 6.70 6.44
N GLU A 147 9.28 7.28 6.63
CA GLU A 147 8.87 7.92 7.88
C GLU A 147 8.01 7.01 8.76
N SER A 148 8.23 5.71 8.69
CA SER A 148 7.43 4.70 9.40
C SER A 148 7.86 4.45 10.84
N GLY A 149 8.84 5.20 11.36
CA GLY A 149 9.35 5.07 12.72
C GLY A 149 10.33 3.93 12.92
N GLU A 150 10.86 3.79 14.14
CA GLU A 150 11.89 2.81 14.48
C GLU A 150 11.51 1.38 14.12
N ASP A 151 10.28 0.98 14.43
CA ASP A 151 9.78 -0.38 14.19
C ASP A 151 8.86 -0.51 12.95
N GLY A 152 8.76 0.54 12.13
CA GLY A 152 8.00 0.52 10.89
C GLY A 152 6.48 0.64 11.03
N THR A 153 5.96 0.90 12.24
CA THR A 153 4.52 0.82 12.51
C THR A 153 3.80 2.16 12.56
N LYS A 154 4.51 3.27 12.60
CA LYS A 154 3.96 4.60 12.89
C LYS A 154 2.75 4.95 12.01
N LEU A 155 2.92 4.91 10.70
CA LEU A 155 1.87 5.35 9.77
C LEU A 155 0.71 4.38 9.67
N VAL A 156 0.97 3.07 9.67
CA VAL A 156 -0.10 2.06 9.61
C VAL A 156 -0.92 2.05 10.89
N ILE A 157 -0.30 2.24 12.05
CA ILE A 157 -1.04 2.36 13.33
C ILE A 157 -1.90 3.62 13.34
N GLU A 158 -1.38 4.75 12.86
CA GLU A 158 -2.18 5.98 12.74
C GLU A 158 -3.41 5.74 11.84
N ALA A 159 -3.22 5.09 10.70
CA ALA A 159 -4.32 4.75 9.80
C ALA A 159 -5.35 3.82 10.48
N ILE A 160 -4.90 2.79 11.18
CA ILE A 160 -5.79 1.89 11.94
C ILE A 160 -6.59 2.67 12.99
N GLU A 161 -5.94 3.52 13.78
CA GLU A 161 -6.58 4.27 14.86
C GLU A 161 -7.65 5.24 14.33
N LYS A 162 -7.41 5.89 13.21
CA LYS A 162 -8.30 6.91 12.65
C LYS A 162 -9.37 6.34 11.72
N SER A 163 -9.17 5.15 11.18
CA SER A 163 -10.07 4.56 10.18
C SER A 163 -11.52 4.36 10.63
N PRO A 164 -11.83 4.01 11.90
CA PRO A 164 -13.24 3.80 12.29
C PRO A 164 -14.15 5.01 12.06
N THR A 165 -13.63 6.22 12.25
CA THR A 165 -14.41 7.45 12.05
C THR A 165 -14.67 7.75 10.58
N HIS A 166 -13.97 7.08 9.67
CA HIS A 166 -14.07 7.23 8.23
C HIS A 166 -14.74 6.04 7.54
N LEU A 167 -15.33 5.12 8.29
CA LEU A 167 -16.07 3.99 7.76
C LEU A 167 -17.56 4.15 7.94
N ASN A 168 -18.32 3.83 6.89
CA ASN A 168 -19.75 3.63 6.99
C ASN A 168 -20.06 2.35 7.81
N ILE A 169 -21.32 2.17 8.22
CA ILE A 169 -21.76 0.91 8.85
C ILE A 169 -21.44 -0.24 7.89
N ASP A 170 -20.89 -1.32 8.44
CA ASP A 170 -20.41 -2.49 7.68
C ASP A 170 -19.25 -2.20 6.71
N GLY A 171 -18.68 -1.02 6.79
CA GLY A 171 -17.49 -0.67 6.04
C GLY A 171 -16.27 -1.51 6.44
N LYS A 172 -15.33 -1.64 5.53
CA LYS A 172 -14.13 -2.48 5.70
C LYS A 172 -12.86 -1.68 5.47
N PHE A 173 -11.91 -1.89 6.37
CA PHE A 173 -10.58 -1.32 6.28
C PHE A 173 -9.57 -2.42 5.96
N PHE A 174 -8.87 -2.26 4.83
CA PHE A 174 -7.83 -3.19 4.38
C PHE A 174 -6.47 -2.57 4.62
N PHE A 175 -5.57 -3.31 5.22
CA PHE A 175 -4.22 -2.82 5.48
C PHE A 175 -3.19 -3.95 5.40
N PRO A 176 -1.94 -3.65 5.01
CA PRO A 176 -0.88 -4.62 4.98
C PRO A 176 -0.16 -4.70 6.33
N ILE A 177 0.37 -5.87 6.63
CA ILE A 177 1.35 -6.08 7.69
C ILE A 177 2.62 -6.63 7.05
N LEU A 178 3.72 -5.90 7.13
CA LEU A 178 5.02 -6.34 6.65
C LEU A 178 5.83 -6.93 7.81
N SER A 179 6.45 -8.09 7.59
CA SER A 179 7.28 -8.72 8.62
C SER A 179 8.58 -7.96 8.92
N LEU A 180 9.02 -7.09 8.03
CA LEU A 180 10.16 -6.20 8.28
C LEU A 180 9.75 -4.92 9.07
N SER A 181 8.68 -5.03 9.81
CA SER A 181 8.19 -4.10 10.84
C SER A 181 7.73 -4.91 12.05
N ASN A 182 7.36 -4.23 13.15
CA ASN A 182 6.80 -4.90 14.31
C ASN A 182 5.33 -5.31 14.04
N SER A 183 5.16 -6.42 13.36
CA SER A 183 3.86 -6.94 12.94
C SER A 183 2.93 -7.27 14.11
N GLU A 184 3.48 -7.76 15.22
CA GLU A 184 2.71 -8.06 16.44
C GLU A 184 2.04 -6.80 17.00
N ARG A 185 2.75 -5.67 17.02
CA ARG A 185 2.21 -4.38 17.46
C ARG A 185 1.07 -3.89 16.56
N ILE A 186 1.23 -4.03 15.26
CA ILE A 186 0.18 -3.65 14.28
C ILE A 186 -1.07 -4.51 14.50
N LEU A 187 -0.91 -5.82 14.58
CA LEU A 187 -2.02 -6.75 14.77
C LEU A 187 -2.73 -6.53 16.12
N SER A 188 -1.98 -6.30 17.18
CA SER A 188 -2.53 -5.99 18.50
C SER A 188 -3.36 -4.70 18.46
N LYS A 189 -2.88 -3.66 17.79
CA LYS A 189 -3.63 -2.41 17.63
C LYS A 189 -4.93 -2.63 16.86
N ALA A 190 -4.90 -3.37 15.78
CA ALA A 190 -6.08 -3.68 14.99
C ALA A 190 -7.11 -4.46 15.80
N ASN A 191 -6.70 -5.47 16.56
CA ASN A 191 -7.58 -6.26 17.41
C ASN A 191 -8.18 -5.46 18.58
N ASN A 192 -7.49 -4.42 19.04
CA ASN A 192 -8.04 -3.55 20.09
C ASN A 192 -9.10 -2.58 19.57
N ILE A 193 -9.03 -2.22 18.31
CA ILE A 193 -9.91 -1.23 17.69
C ILE A 193 -11.10 -1.90 16.99
N TYR A 194 -10.83 -2.98 16.25
CA TYR A 194 -11.85 -3.69 15.48
C TYR A 194 -12.27 -5.00 16.16
N LYS A 195 -13.57 -5.25 16.12
CA LYS A 195 -14.14 -6.50 16.65
C LYS A 195 -13.73 -7.72 15.82
N ASN A 196 -13.65 -7.55 14.51
CA ASN A 196 -13.30 -8.62 13.60
C ASN A 196 -12.09 -8.20 12.76
N VAL A 197 -11.01 -8.94 12.88
CA VAL A 197 -9.79 -8.77 12.08
C VAL A 197 -9.50 -10.11 11.39
N GLU A 198 -9.40 -10.08 10.08
CA GLU A 198 -9.25 -11.27 9.25
C GLU A 198 -8.03 -11.14 8.34
N ARG A 199 -7.25 -12.20 8.26
CA ARG A 199 -6.18 -12.30 7.27
C ARG A 199 -6.76 -12.82 5.96
N ILE A 200 -6.77 -11.98 4.93
CA ILE A 200 -7.34 -12.35 3.63
C ILE A 200 -6.29 -12.79 2.61
N SER A 201 -5.01 -12.50 2.86
CA SER A 201 -3.92 -12.93 1.99
C SER A 201 -2.61 -12.98 2.75
N THR A 202 -1.69 -13.83 2.29
CA THR A 202 -0.32 -13.91 2.78
C THR A 202 0.59 -14.24 1.61
N LYS A 203 1.73 -13.54 1.52
CA LYS A 203 2.76 -13.82 0.54
C LYS A 203 4.14 -13.69 1.17
N GLN A 204 5.06 -14.54 0.75
CA GLN A 204 6.45 -14.50 1.18
C GLN A 204 7.34 -14.06 0.02
N TRP A 205 8.33 -13.23 0.33
CA TRP A 205 9.36 -12.81 -0.61
C TRP A 205 10.75 -13.07 -0.02
N PRO A 206 11.72 -13.42 -0.87
CA PRO A 206 13.10 -13.48 -0.43
C PRO A 206 13.61 -12.07 -0.09
N MET A 207 14.49 -11.98 0.90
CA MET A 207 15.21 -10.74 1.16
C MET A 207 16.14 -10.41 -0.01
N PRO A 208 16.33 -9.10 -0.32
CA PRO A 208 17.31 -8.67 -1.30
C PRO A 208 18.71 -9.16 -0.95
N LYS A 209 19.48 -9.56 -1.96
CA LYS A 209 20.86 -10.04 -1.79
C LYS A 209 21.77 -9.03 -1.09
N GLU A 210 21.52 -7.74 -1.33
CA GLU A 210 22.25 -6.64 -0.72
C GLU A 210 22.16 -6.62 0.80
N MET A 211 21.14 -7.24 1.37
CA MET A 211 20.95 -7.31 2.81
C MET A 211 21.75 -8.44 3.49
N ALA A 212 22.35 -9.35 2.71
CA ALA A 212 23.09 -10.48 3.26
C ALA A 212 24.30 -10.06 4.12
N SER A 213 24.95 -8.95 3.79
CA SER A 213 26.08 -8.41 4.57
C SER A 213 25.67 -7.87 5.95
N PHE A 214 24.38 -7.70 6.21
CA PHE A 214 23.82 -7.20 7.47
C PHE A 214 23.17 -8.30 8.32
N LYS A 215 23.51 -9.57 8.06
CA LYS A 215 22.84 -10.72 8.70
C LYS A 215 22.84 -10.65 10.23
N ASP A 216 23.96 -10.31 10.85
CA ASP A 216 24.06 -10.24 12.31
C ASP A 216 23.15 -9.14 12.89
N GLU A 217 23.07 -8.00 12.21
CA GLU A 217 22.19 -6.91 12.59
C GLU A 217 20.71 -7.30 12.40
N LEU A 218 20.38 -7.99 11.32
CA LEU A 218 19.02 -8.49 11.08
C LEU A 218 18.59 -9.48 12.17
N LEU A 219 19.48 -10.37 12.60
CA LEU A 219 19.21 -11.30 13.69
C LEU A 219 18.94 -10.57 15.00
N THR A 220 19.70 -9.50 15.30
CA THR A 220 19.49 -8.69 16.49
C THR A 220 18.14 -7.97 16.45
N LEU A 221 17.76 -7.39 15.31
CA LEU A 221 16.46 -6.78 15.13
C LEU A 221 15.32 -7.78 15.31
N ARG A 222 15.49 -9.01 14.82
CA ARG A 222 14.51 -10.08 15.02
C ARG A 222 14.39 -10.50 16.49
N GLU A 223 15.50 -10.65 17.19
CA GLU A 223 15.49 -10.94 18.64
C GLU A 223 14.77 -9.86 19.45
N ASN A 224 14.92 -8.60 19.06
CA ASN A 224 14.26 -7.46 19.68
C ASN A 224 12.80 -7.28 19.20
N LYS A 225 12.29 -8.20 18.38
CA LYS A 225 10.92 -8.18 17.84
C LYS A 225 10.58 -6.93 17.01
N ILE A 226 11.59 -6.26 16.48
CA ILE A 226 11.42 -5.11 15.58
C ILE A 226 11.03 -5.58 14.18
N ILE A 227 11.57 -6.75 13.76
CA ILE A 227 11.26 -7.42 12.50
C ILE A 227 11.07 -8.92 12.74
N ASP A 228 10.56 -9.60 11.73
CA ASP A 228 10.56 -11.05 11.65
C ASP A 228 10.94 -11.52 10.25
N PHE A 229 11.57 -12.68 10.16
CA PHE A 229 11.89 -13.35 8.91
C PHE A 229 12.21 -14.83 9.17
N GLU A 230 12.08 -15.63 8.14
CA GLU A 230 12.42 -17.05 8.15
C GLU A 230 13.73 -17.30 7.43
N GLU A 231 14.52 -18.22 7.95
CA GLU A 231 15.70 -18.78 7.27
C GLU A 231 15.33 -20.14 6.69
N LYS A 232 15.58 -20.33 5.40
CA LYS A 232 15.39 -21.61 4.71
C LYS A 232 16.66 -21.98 3.97
N TYR A 233 17.21 -23.12 4.31
CA TYR A 233 18.37 -23.71 3.61
C TYR A 233 19.64 -22.82 3.59
N GLY A 234 19.90 -22.17 4.70
CA GLY A 234 21.08 -21.33 4.82
C GLY A 234 20.88 -19.92 4.37
#